data_c9df9e28bc8bafad75822122de128d23
#
_entry.id   c9df9e28bc8bafad75822122de128d23
#
_cell.length_a   1.000
_cell.length_b   1.000
_cell.length_c   1.000
_cell.angle_alpha   90.00
_cell.angle_beta   90.00
_cell.angle_gamma   90.00
#
_symmetry.space_group_name_H-M   'P 1'
#
loop_
_entity.id
_entity.type
_entity.pdbx_description
1 polymer ?
#
loop_
_entity_poly.entity_id
_entity_poly.type
_entity_poly.pdbx_seq_one_letter_code
_entity_poly.pdbx_strand_id
1 'polypeptide(L)'
;MSAPKAQHVIPRCYLKQFVDPKTPPGHEPYVWIFERNSKKGRKRAPKNILTESDVYTFKGKDGGKDYVLEETLAQIEGDYAAVYERAISRKVPLNRKEHAILCAFMAAMLQRTLKQKQNIEDFFDRLRTTVENMETAHKIPPQLSRQLAQEKENAHKMMIAQTLPYIASILEKMNLAFLCADWSSSFITSDAPCSLFNPELQWQRFYGPGLGQKQVEVSMPLSPKISVLFSWMNNVRGYLGIDQDMVHELNRHVFGHSHEYFITNSPRLKRRWFRRYPFDPVFISRMVKNKLKLKLARWRYKHHA
;
A
#
# COMPACT_ATOMS: atom_id res chain seq x y z
N MET A 1 -12.70 3.36 27.88
CA MET A 1 -13.53 2.94 26.74
C MET A 1 -12.93 1.65 26.20
N SER A 2 -13.73 0.60 25.93
CA SER A 2 -13.20 -0.60 25.29
C SER A 2 -12.86 -0.25 23.82
N ALA A 3 -11.63 -0.53 23.41
CA ALA A 3 -11.23 -0.36 22.00
C ALA A 3 -12.10 -1.25 21.08
N PRO A 4 -12.39 -0.81 19.86
CA PRO A 4 -13.22 -1.59 18.94
C PRO A 4 -12.54 -2.93 18.64
N LYS A 5 -13.27 -4.02 18.81
CA LYS A 5 -12.78 -5.38 18.57
C LYS A 5 -12.36 -5.60 17.10
N ALA A 6 -13.01 -4.91 16.16
CA ALA A 6 -12.70 -4.97 14.74
C ALA A 6 -11.85 -3.76 14.31
N GLN A 7 -10.60 -4.02 13.96
CA GLN A 7 -9.61 -3.02 13.54
C GLN A 7 -9.45 -3.04 12.02
N HIS A 8 -9.40 -1.86 11.39
CA HIS A 8 -9.23 -1.77 9.94
C HIS A 8 -7.78 -2.08 9.53
N VAL A 9 -7.59 -3.08 8.69
CA VAL A 9 -6.31 -3.36 8.04
C VAL A 9 -5.98 -2.27 7.01
N ILE A 10 -6.98 -1.86 6.23
CA ILE A 10 -6.89 -0.70 5.34
C ILE A 10 -7.78 0.40 5.89
N PRO A 11 -7.24 1.61 6.18
CA PRO A 11 -7.96 2.67 6.89
C PRO A 11 -9.27 3.07 6.24
N ARG A 12 -10.29 3.28 7.06
CA ARG A 12 -11.60 3.76 6.60
C ARG A 12 -11.50 5.13 5.92
N CYS A 13 -10.68 6.04 6.45
CA CYS A 13 -10.48 7.37 5.86
C CYS A 13 -9.91 7.29 4.43
N TYR A 14 -9.04 6.33 4.17
CA TYR A 14 -8.50 6.04 2.85
C TYR A 14 -9.54 5.41 1.93
N LEU A 15 -10.26 4.37 2.39
CA LEU A 15 -11.29 3.68 1.59
C LEU A 15 -12.45 4.59 1.17
N LYS A 16 -12.79 5.60 1.99
CA LYS A 16 -13.82 6.61 1.67
C LYS A 16 -13.52 7.38 0.39
N GLN A 17 -12.26 7.50 0.00
CA GLN A 17 -11.88 8.20 -1.24
C GLN A 17 -12.27 7.43 -2.50
N PHE A 18 -12.55 6.11 -2.38
CA PHE A 18 -12.92 5.23 -3.49
C PHE A 18 -14.42 4.91 -3.56
N VAL A 19 -15.25 5.67 -2.85
CA VAL A 19 -16.71 5.52 -2.90
C VAL A 19 -17.23 5.74 -4.31
N ASP A 20 -18.23 4.97 -4.70
CA ASP A 20 -18.94 5.15 -5.97
C ASP A 20 -19.65 6.51 -5.97
N PRO A 21 -19.29 7.43 -6.88
CA PRO A 21 -19.93 8.75 -6.97
C PRO A 21 -21.43 8.67 -7.35
N LYS A 22 -21.89 7.51 -7.80
CA LYS A 22 -23.30 7.24 -8.11
C LYS A 22 -24.10 6.72 -6.93
N THR A 23 -23.53 6.74 -5.71
CA THR A 23 -24.30 6.42 -4.51
C THR A 23 -25.51 7.36 -4.40
N PRO A 24 -26.75 6.83 -4.34
CA PRO A 24 -27.93 7.69 -4.25
C PRO A 24 -27.91 8.53 -2.97
N PRO A 25 -28.45 9.75 -3.00
CA PRO A 25 -28.63 10.56 -1.79
C PRO A 25 -29.38 9.79 -0.69
N GLY A 26 -28.95 9.92 0.56
CA GLY A 26 -29.53 9.23 1.71
C GLY A 26 -29.12 7.76 1.87
N HIS A 27 -28.40 7.17 0.91
CA HIS A 27 -27.84 5.82 1.05
C HIS A 27 -26.44 5.86 1.66
N GLU A 28 -26.09 4.78 2.35
CA GLU A 28 -24.73 4.64 2.88
C GLU A 28 -23.71 4.55 1.71
N PRO A 29 -22.67 5.39 1.71
CA PRO A 29 -21.64 5.36 0.68
C PRO A 29 -20.95 4.00 0.60
N TYR A 30 -20.78 3.47 -0.62
CA TYR A 30 -20.21 2.15 -0.86
C TYR A 30 -19.09 2.21 -1.89
N VAL A 31 -18.19 1.24 -1.80
CA VAL A 31 -17.18 0.90 -2.80
C VAL A 31 -17.58 -0.39 -3.52
N TRP A 32 -16.99 -0.64 -4.67
CA TRP A 32 -17.06 -1.93 -5.34
C TRP A 32 -15.86 -2.77 -4.95
N ILE A 33 -16.08 -3.86 -4.22
CA ILE A 33 -15.05 -4.82 -3.84
C ILE A 33 -15.16 -6.08 -4.69
N PHE A 34 -14.03 -6.57 -5.17
CA PHE A 34 -13.91 -7.74 -6.01
C PHE A 34 -12.88 -8.69 -5.39
N GLU A 35 -13.19 -9.97 -5.37
CA GLU A 35 -12.18 -11.00 -5.12
C GLU A 35 -11.20 -11.06 -6.31
N ARG A 36 -9.92 -11.26 -6.03
CA ARG A 36 -8.87 -11.24 -7.04
C ARG A 36 -9.13 -12.19 -8.22
N ASN A 37 -9.76 -13.31 -7.96
CA ASN A 37 -10.07 -14.34 -8.96
C ASN A 37 -11.49 -14.23 -9.53
N SER A 38 -12.24 -13.18 -9.19
CA SER A 38 -13.63 -12.98 -9.60
C SER A 38 -13.82 -11.65 -10.31
N LYS A 39 -14.69 -11.65 -11.32
CA LYS A 39 -15.16 -10.41 -11.97
C LYS A 39 -16.48 -9.92 -11.39
N LYS A 40 -17.06 -10.64 -10.42
CA LYS A 40 -18.32 -10.25 -9.77
C LYS A 40 -18.00 -9.32 -8.60
N GLY A 41 -18.34 -8.03 -8.76
CA GLY A 41 -18.20 -7.03 -7.70
C GLY A 41 -19.37 -7.04 -6.75
N ARG A 42 -19.09 -6.70 -5.50
CA ARG A 42 -20.09 -6.49 -4.44
C ARG A 42 -20.00 -5.06 -3.92
N LYS A 43 -21.15 -4.44 -3.66
CA LYS A 43 -21.22 -3.14 -2.99
C LYS A 43 -20.99 -3.36 -1.49
N ARG A 44 -20.09 -2.62 -0.89
CA ARG A 44 -19.82 -2.65 0.55
C ARG A 44 -19.47 -1.26 1.07
N ALA A 45 -19.99 -0.92 2.23
CA ALA A 45 -19.58 0.31 2.91
C ALA A 45 -18.11 0.20 3.38
N PRO A 46 -17.30 1.27 3.27
CA PRO A 46 -15.90 1.29 3.74
C PRO A 46 -15.71 0.82 5.18
N LYS A 47 -16.68 1.05 6.05
CA LYS A 47 -16.63 0.65 7.46
C LYS A 47 -16.74 -0.87 7.69
N ASN A 48 -17.23 -1.63 6.71
CA ASN A 48 -17.56 -3.06 6.83
C ASN A 48 -16.60 -3.95 6.02
N ILE A 49 -15.45 -3.45 5.59
CA ILE A 49 -14.50 -4.21 4.79
C ILE A 49 -13.08 -4.09 5.32
N LEU A 50 -12.26 -5.11 5.06
CA LEU A 50 -10.84 -5.15 5.39
C LEU A 50 -10.59 -4.85 6.87
N THR A 51 -11.36 -5.51 7.73
CA THR A 51 -11.24 -5.46 9.19
C THR A 51 -10.84 -6.81 9.74
N GLU A 52 -10.01 -6.81 10.77
CA GLU A 52 -9.58 -7.98 11.53
C GLU A 52 -9.74 -7.72 13.03
N SER A 53 -10.00 -8.77 13.82
CA SER A 53 -10.09 -8.63 15.26
C SER A 53 -8.70 -8.56 15.90
N ASP A 54 -8.49 -7.55 16.75
CA ASP A 54 -7.29 -7.38 17.57
C ASP A 54 -5.95 -7.46 16.79
N VAL A 55 -5.94 -7.12 15.48
CA VAL A 55 -4.76 -7.30 14.60
C VAL A 55 -3.57 -6.44 15.02
N TYR A 56 -3.80 -5.31 15.71
CA TYR A 56 -2.76 -4.38 16.20
C TYR A 56 -2.68 -4.34 17.74
N THR A 57 -3.42 -5.20 18.43
CA THR A 57 -3.45 -5.27 19.88
C THR A 57 -2.39 -6.26 20.37
N PHE A 58 -1.44 -5.79 21.20
CA PHE A 58 -0.50 -6.69 21.85
C PHE A 58 -1.18 -7.39 23.04
N LYS A 59 -0.79 -8.62 23.29
CA LYS A 59 -1.11 -9.32 24.52
C LYS A 59 0.00 -9.11 25.53
N GLY A 60 -0.29 -8.50 26.67
CA GLY A 60 0.62 -8.34 27.79
C GLY A 60 0.92 -9.69 28.45
N LYS A 61 2.01 -9.75 29.21
CA LYS A 61 2.41 -10.96 29.97
C LYS A 61 1.40 -11.36 31.04
N ASP A 62 0.63 -10.40 31.53
CA ASP A 62 -0.47 -10.53 32.50
C ASP A 62 -1.83 -10.85 31.87
N GLY A 63 -1.88 -11.08 30.56
CA GLY A 63 -3.12 -11.27 29.80
C GLY A 63 -3.87 -9.98 29.47
N GLY A 64 -3.38 -8.82 29.89
CA GLY A 64 -3.90 -7.51 29.51
C GLY A 64 -3.73 -7.23 28.03
N LYS A 65 -4.49 -6.26 27.53
CA LYS A 65 -4.39 -5.78 26.13
C LYS A 65 -3.68 -4.45 26.08
N ASP A 66 -2.67 -4.32 25.22
CA ASP A 66 -1.98 -3.07 24.94
C ASP A 66 -2.37 -2.56 23.55
N TYR A 67 -2.90 -1.35 23.48
CA TYR A 67 -3.45 -0.70 22.29
C TYR A 67 -2.53 0.39 21.70
N VAL A 68 -1.32 0.57 22.22
CA VAL A 68 -0.39 1.65 21.81
C VAL A 68 -0.19 1.66 20.29
N LEU A 69 -0.03 0.51 19.65
CA LEU A 69 0.14 0.45 18.19
C LEU A 69 -1.14 0.89 17.45
N GLU A 70 -2.32 0.45 17.91
CA GLU A 70 -3.60 0.87 17.33
C GLU A 70 -3.81 2.37 17.45
N GLU A 71 -3.55 2.94 18.63
CA GLU A 71 -3.65 4.38 18.88
C GLU A 71 -2.69 5.17 18.00
N THR A 72 -1.45 4.69 17.84
CA THR A 72 -0.45 5.31 16.96
C THR A 72 -0.92 5.30 15.50
N LEU A 73 -1.43 4.16 15.02
CA LEU A 73 -1.95 4.05 13.66
C LEU A 73 -3.19 4.94 13.45
N ALA A 74 -4.10 5.02 14.44
CA ALA A 74 -5.27 5.88 14.39
C ALA A 74 -4.88 7.38 14.33
N GLN A 75 -3.84 7.79 15.06
CA GLN A 75 -3.30 9.16 14.98
C GLN A 75 -2.76 9.47 13.59
N ILE A 76 -1.95 8.56 13.00
CA ILE A 76 -1.42 8.71 11.64
C ILE A 76 -2.56 8.80 10.61
N GLU A 77 -3.63 8.03 10.77
CA GLU A 77 -4.81 8.06 9.90
C GLU A 77 -5.57 9.38 9.98
N GLY A 78 -5.72 9.92 11.19
CA GLY A 78 -6.37 11.23 11.43
C GLY A 78 -5.58 12.36 10.79
N ASP A 79 -4.27 12.39 11.04
CA ASP A 79 -3.36 13.39 10.47
C ASP A 79 -3.33 13.33 8.93
N TYR A 80 -3.26 12.12 8.36
CA TYR A 80 -3.34 11.92 6.90
C TYR A 80 -4.68 12.43 6.33
N ALA A 81 -5.80 12.12 6.98
CA ALA A 81 -7.11 12.58 6.52
C ALA A 81 -7.18 14.12 6.43
N ALA A 82 -6.63 14.82 7.44
CA ALA A 82 -6.54 16.28 7.42
C ALA A 82 -5.65 16.80 6.28
N VAL A 83 -4.48 16.17 6.04
CA VAL A 83 -3.59 16.52 4.92
C VAL A 83 -4.26 16.26 3.58
N TYR A 84 -4.98 15.16 3.44
CA TYR A 84 -5.69 14.82 2.21
C TYR A 84 -6.71 15.92 1.86
N GLU A 85 -7.58 16.30 2.81
CA GLU A 85 -8.62 17.30 2.59
C GLU A 85 -8.06 18.71 2.37
N ARG A 86 -7.01 19.09 3.12
CA ARG A 86 -6.42 20.43 2.99
C ARG A 86 -5.63 20.61 1.69
N ALA A 87 -4.81 19.62 1.33
CA ALA A 87 -3.80 19.77 0.29
C ALA A 87 -4.00 18.84 -0.90
N ILE A 88 -4.08 17.52 -0.68
CA ILE A 88 -3.99 16.55 -1.78
C ILE A 88 -5.22 16.64 -2.69
N SER A 89 -6.43 16.68 -2.12
CA SER A 89 -7.68 16.79 -2.88
C SER A 89 -7.75 18.08 -3.71
N ARG A 90 -7.15 19.15 -3.20
CA ARG A 90 -7.10 20.50 -3.82
C ARG A 90 -5.88 20.71 -4.68
N LYS A 91 -4.97 19.75 -4.77
CA LYS A 91 -3.70 19.82 -5.50
C LYS A 91 -2.79 20.96 -5.04
N VAL A 92 -2.81 21.29 -3.75
CA VAL A 92 -1.94 22.29 -3.14
C VAL A 92 -0.63 21.62 -2.71
N PRO A 93 0.54 22.28 -2.89
CA PRO A 93 1.81 21.73 -2.40
C PRO A 93 1.79 21.43 -0.91
N LEU A 94 2.42 20.31 -0.53
CA LEU A 94 2.60 19.96 0.87
C LEU A 94 3.70 20.80 1.52
N ASN A 95 3.46 21.27 2.73
CA ASN A 95 4.53 21.77 3.57
C ASN A 95 5.34 20.60 4.18
N ARG A 96 6.44 20.92 4.89
CA ARG A 96 7.34 19.90 5.45
C ARG A 96 6.64 18.95 6.43
N LYS A 97 5.76 19.48 7.30
CA LYS A 97 5.01 18.66 8.26
C LYS A 97 4.04 17.71 7.56
N GLU A 98 3.33 18.19 6.57
CA GLU A 98 2.38 17.40 5.79
C GLU A 98 3.08 16.32 4.94
N HIS A 99 4.26 16.64 4.41
CA HIS A 99 5.09 15.64 3.73
C HIS A 99 5.49 14.52 4.69
N ALA A 100 5.95 14.83 5.91
CA ALA A 100 6.27 13.83 6.92
C ALA A 100 5.05 12.97 7.33
N ILE A 101 3.87 13.60 7.50
CA ILE A 101 2.61 12.88 7.76
C ILE A 101 2.28 11.90 6.62
N LEU A 102 2.39 12.34 5.37
CA LEU A 102 2.16 11.45 4.22
C LEU A 102 3.17 10.28 4.19
N CYS A 103 4.44 10.54 4.50
CA CYS A 103 5.47 9.49 4.58
C CYS A 103 5.17 8.47 5.70
N ALA A 104 4.73 8.94 6.87
CA ALA A 104 4.32 8.06 7.98
C ALA A 104 3.09 7.21 7.59
N PHE A 105 2.09 7.81 6.94
CA PHE A 105 0.93 7.08 6.44
C PHE A 105 1.32 6.04 5.39
N MET A 106 2.18 6.39 4.43
CA MET A 106 2.70 5.45 3.43
C MET A 106 3.48 4.30 4.07
N ALA A 107 4.32 4.58 5.08
CA ALA A 107 5.06 3.57 5.83
C ALA A 107 4.10 2.60 6.54
N ALA A 108 3.05 3.11 7.18
CA ALA A 108 2.00 2.29 7.79
C ALA A 108 1.30 1.41 6.74
N MET A 109 0.92 1.97 5.59
CA MET A 109 0.23 1.25 4.51
C MET A 109 1.09 0.16 3.85
N LEU A 110 2.41 0.31 3.84
CA LEU A 110 3.34 -0.72 3.37
C LEU A 110 3.40 -1.94 4.31
N GLN A 111 3.22 -1.72 5.61
CA GLN A 111 3.50 -2.70 6.66
C GLN A 111 2.25 -3.43 7.16
N ARG A 112 1.12 -2.73 7.24
CA ARG A 112 -0.08 -3.19 7.95
C ARG A 112 -0.98 -4.17 7.20
N THR A 113 -0.64 -4.55 5.98
CA THR A 113 -1.48 -5.40 5.13
C THR A 113 -1.51 -6.86 5.60
N LEU A 114 -2.62 -7.56 5.36
CA LEU A 114 -2.72 -9.01 5.65
C LEU A 114 -1.68 -9.81 4.88
N LYS A 115 -1.35 -9.38 3.67
CA LYS A 115 -0.28 -9.98 2.87
C LYS A 115 1.07 -9.92 3.59
N GLN A 116 1.39 -8.77 4.20
CA GLN A 116 2.65 -8.62 4.95
C GLN A 116 2.63 -9.45 6.24
N LYS A 117 1.49 -9.49 6.94
CA LYS A 117 1.28 -10.37 8.09
C LYS A 117 1.56 -11.83 7.70
N GLN A 118 0.93 -12.32 6.63
CA GLN A 118 1.13 -13.68 6.12
C GLN A 118 2.59 -13.97 5.76
N ASN A 119 3.27 -13.04 5.09
CA ASN A 119 4.69 -13.21 4.74
C ASN A 119 5.58 -13.40 5.98
N ILE A 120 5.28 -12.69 7.06
CA ILE A 120 6.02 -12.80 8.33
C ILE A 120 5.69 -14.12 9.02
N GLU A 121 4.42 -14.48 9.10
CA GLU A 121 3.98 -15.76 9.66
C GLU A 121 4.61 -16.94 8.92
N ASP A 122 4.64 -16.92 7.59
CA ASP A 122 5.29 -17.94 6.75
C ASP A 122 6.81 -17.99 6.96
N PHE A 123 7.43 -16.84 7.22
CA PHE A 123 8.86 -16.79 7.56
C PHE A 123 9.13 -17.47 8.91
N PHE A 124 8.34 -17.14 9.94
CA PHE A 124 8.48 -17.76 11.25
C PHE A 124 8.21 -19.28 11.22
N ASP A 125 7.23 -19.74 10.43
CA ASP A 125 6.94 -21.16 10.29
C ASP A 125 8.11 -21.92 9.64
N ARG A 126 8.71 -21.36 8.59
CA ARG A 126 9.90 -21.94 7.95
C ARG A 126 11.11 -21.97 8.90
N LEU A 127 11.32 -20.87 9.64
CA LEU A 127 12.39 -20.80 10.62
C LEU A 127 12.19 -21.84 11.72
N ARG A 128 10.98 -21.94 12.27
CA ARG A 128 10.63 -22.93 13.28
C ARG A 128 10.87 -24.35 12.79
N THR A 129 10.42 -24.71 11.59
CA THR A 129 10.66 -26.05 11.01
C THR A 129 12.16 -26.36 10.88
N THR A 130 12.97 -25.37 10.48
CA THR A 130 14.43 -25.53 10.41
C THR A 130 15.04 -25.77 11.80
N VAL A 131 14.60 -25.01 12.81
CA VAL A 131 15.07 -25.13 14.20
C VAL A 131 14.65 -26.48 14.80
N GLU A 132 13.40 -26.92 14.60
CA GLU A 132 12.92 -28.23 15.06
C GLU A 132 13.77 -29.40 14.50
N ASN A 133 14.15 -29.32 13.21
CA ASN A 133 15.06 -30.30 12.62
C ASN A 133 16.45 -30.29 13.24
N MET A 134 16.96 -29.10 13.62
CA MET A 134 18.26 -28.96 14.29
C MET A 134 18.20 -29.44 15.75
N GLU A 135 17.11 -29.17 16.48
CA GLU A 135 16.86 -29.68 17.84
C GLU A 135 16.77 -31.21 17.83
N THR A 136 16.03 -31.81 16.89
CA THR A 136 15.92 -33.26 16.73
C THR A 136 17.27 -33.91 16.41
N ALA A 137 18.12 -33.23 15.65
CA ALA A 137 19.49 -33.71 15.36
C ALA A 137 20.50 -33.43 16.47
N HIS A 138 20.04 -32.94 17.65
CA HIS A 138 20.88 -32.55 18.80
C HIS A 138 22.00 -31.52 18.47
N LYS A 139 21.80 -30.70 17.43
CA LYS A 139 22.73 -29.65 17.04
C LYS A 139 22.59 -28.37 17.85
N ILE A 140 21.41 -28.14 18.44
CA ILE A 140 21.08 -26.99 19.27
C ILE A 140 20.22 -27.44 20.46
N PRO A 141 20.19 -26.65 21.58
CA PRO A 141 19.36 -26.96 22.74
C PRO A 141 17.87 -26.98 22.38
N PRO A 142 17.07 -27.90 22.97
CA PRO A 142 15.62 -27.88 22.82
C PRO A 142 15.06 -26.62 23.49
N GLN A 143 14.06 -25.97 22.91
CA GLN A 143 13.25 -24.82 23.39
C GLN A 143 13.19 -23.63 22.43
N LEU A 144 14.14 -23.48 21.51
CA LEU A 144 14.16 -22.35 20.57
C LEU A 144 12.94 -22.37 19.64
N SER A 145 12.50 -23.56 19.22
CA SER A 145 11.27 -23.71 18.39
C SER A 145 10.03 -23.23 19.13
N ARG A 146 9.92 -23.47 20.46
CA ARG A 146 8.82 -22.96 21.29
C ARG A 146 8.86 -21.45 21.44
N GLN A 147 10.04 -20.87 21.63
CA GLN A 147 10.21 -19.41 21.69
C GLN A 147 9.76 -18.75 20.38
N LEU A 148 10.18 -19.30 19.24
CA LEU A 148 9.74 -18.81 17.92
C LEU A 148 8.24 -18.86 17.72
N ALA A 149 7.57 -19.91 18.23
CA ALA A 149 6.11 -20.01 18.17
C ALA A 149 5.41 -18.93 19.00
N GLN A 150 5.95 -18.56 20.17
CA GLN A 150 5.43 -17.47 21.00
C GLN A 150 5.67 -16.09 20.38
N GLU A 151 6.85 -15.86 19.81
CA GLU A 151 7.19 -14.61 19.16
C GLU A 151 6.38 -14.37 17.89
N LYS A 152 6.04 -15.41 17.14
CA LYS A 152 5.23 -15.33 15.91
C LYS A 152 3.94 -14.55 16.12
N GLU A 153 3.25 -14.73 17.25
CA GLU A 153 1.97 -14.06 17.53
C GLU A 153 2.06 -12.52 17.49
N ASN A 154 3.20 -11.99 17.93
CA ASN A 154 3.44 -10.55 17.96
C ASN A 154 4.36 -10.05 16.85
N ALA A 155 4.95 -10.94 16.05
CA ALA A 155 6.01 -10.62 15.09
C ALA A 155 5.60 -9.51 14.10
N HIS A 156 4.40 -9.60 13.52
CA HIS A 156 3.91 -8.57 12.59
C HIS A 156 3.72 -7.21 13.28
N LYS A 157 3.13 -7.19 14.46
CA LYS A 157 2.91 -5.97 15.25
C LYS A 157 4.22 -5.31 15.67
N MET A 158 5.18 -6.12 16.14
CA MET A 158 6.53 -5.66 16.49
C MET A 158 7.26 -5.10 15.27
N MET A 159 7.15 -5.78 14.13
CA MET A 159 7.76 -5.28 12.90
C MET A 159 7.18 -3.91 12.52
N ILE A 160 5.85 -3.73 12.55
CA ILE A 160 5.24 -2.42 12.27
C ILE A 160 5.81 -1.37 13.22
N ALA A 161 5.77 -1.62 14.54
CA ALA A 161 6.20 -0.66 15.56
C ALA A 161 7.68 -0.24 15.38
N GLN A 162 8.56 -1.19 15.07
CA GLN A 162 10.00 -0.95 14.95
C GLN A 162 10.40 -0.33 13.60
N THR A 163 9.75 -0.74 12.51
CA THR A 163 10.23 -0.36 11.17
C THR A 163 9.48 0.83 10.57
N LEU A 164 8.28 1.18 11.08
CA LEU A 164 7.49 2.29 10.56
C LEU A 164 8.27 3.61 10.55
N PRO A 165 8.92 4.06 11.66
CA PRO A 165 9.69 5.30 11.65
C PRO A 165 10.87 5.27 10.67
N TYR A 166 11.53 4.11 10.54
CA TYR A 166 12.63 3.93 9.62
C TYR A 166 12.18 4.04 8.16
N ILE A 167 11.09 3.37 7.78
CA ILE A 167 10.52 3.44 6.43
C ILE A 167 10.06 4.87 6.11
N ALA A 168 9.38 5.54 7.04
CA ALA A 168 8.96 6.93 6.89
C ALA A 168 10.16 7.83 6.60
N SER A 169 11.27 7.67 7.33
CA SER A 169 12.50 8.45 7.14
C SER A 169 13.19 8.21 5.78
N ILE A 170 13.04 7.01 5.21
CA ILE A 170 13.53 6.74 3.85
C ILE A 170 12.63 7.45 2.82
N LEU A 171 11.31 7.36 2.98
CA LEU A 171 10.36 7.99 2.07
C LEU A 171 10.52 9.53 2.08
N GLU A 172 10.79 10.14 3.23
CA GLU A 172 11.07 11.58 3.34
C GLU A 172 12.27 12.04 2.50
N LYS A 173 13.24 11.17 2.27
CA LYS A 173 14.43 11.46 1.45
C LYS A 173 14.18 11.26 -0.05
N MET A 174 13.11 10.56 -0.43
CA MET A 174 12.74 10.33 -1.82
C MET A 174 12.02 11.57 -2.40
N ASN A 175 12.10 11.75 -3.71
CA ASN A 175 11.29 12.75 -4.40
C ASN A 175 9.85 12.29 -4.48
N LEU A 176 8.92 13.22 -4.27
CA LEU A 176 7.47 13.00 -4.22
C LEU A 176 6.78 13.64 -5.43
N ALA A 177 5.94 12.87 -6.11
CA ALA A 177 4.97 13.38 -7.06
C ALA A 177 3.57 12.82 -6.81
N PHE A 178 2.56 13.60 -7.19
CA PHE A 178 1.18 13.16 -7.31
C PHE A 178 0.83 12.97 -8.78
N LEU A 179 0.50 11.75 -9.15
CA LEU A 179 0.09 11.39 -10.50
C LEU A 179 -1.41 11.60 -10.63
N CYS A 180 -1.81 12.50 -11.51
CA CYS A 180 -3.21 12.89 -11.71
C CYS A 180 -3.76 12.19 -12.95
N ALA A 181 -4.76 11.32 -12.77
CA ALA A 181 -5.48 10.69 -13.87
C ALA A 181 -6.34 11.72 -14.61
N ASP A 182 -6.46 11.54 -15.91
CA ASP A 182 -7.39 12.30 -16.74
C ASP A 182 -8.87 12.05 -16.35
N TRP A 183 -9.80 12.76 -17.02
CA TRP A 183 -11.22 12.62 -16.76
C TRP A 183 -11.78 11.24 -17.13
N SER A 184 -11.17 10.55 -18.10
CA SER A 184 -11.63 9.28 -18.68
C SER A 184 -11.13 8.05 -17.93
N SER A 185 -10.11 8.20 -17.07
CA SER A 185 -9.44 7.11 -16.36
C SER A 185 -9.57 7.23 -14.85
N SER A 186 -9.40 6.11 -14.16
CA SER A 186 -9.48 6.05 -12.70
C SER A 186 -8.52 5.02 -12.15
N PHE A 187 -7.88 5.37 -11.03
CA PHE A 187 -7.12 4.42 -10.24
C PHE A 187 -8.05 3.47 -9.48
N ILE A 188 -7.56 2.26 -9.28
CA ILE A 188 -8.13 1.27 -8.36
C ILE A 188 -7.27 1.18 -7.11
N THR A 189 -7.80 0.57 -6.04
CA THR A 189 -7.04 0.23 -4.84
C THR A 189 -7.24 -1.24 -4.48
N SER A 190 -6.62 -1.70 -3.38
CA SER A 190 -6.69 -3.09 -2.96
C SER A 190 -6.46 -3.24 -1.45
N ASP A 191 -6.51 -4.46 -0.95
CA ASP A 191 -6.10 -4.87 0.39
C ASP A 191 -4.57 -4.80 0.63
N ALA A 192 -3.78 -4.53 -0.43
CA ALA A 192 -2.35 -4.20 -0.37
C ALA A 192 -2.06 -3.10 -1.41
N PRO A 193 -2.45 -1.84 -1.13
CA PRO A 193 -2.52 -0.79 -2.14
C PRO A 193 -1.17 -0.21 -2.54
N CYS A 194 -0.14 -0.38 -1.72
CA CYS A 194 1.21 0.07 -2.01
C CYS A 194 1.89 -0.88 -2.99
N SER A 195 2.54 -0.31 -3.99
CA SER A 195 3.30 -1.03 -4.99
C SER A 195 4.75 -0.59 -4.98
N LEU A 196 5.67 -1.53 -4.73
CA LEU A 196 7.10 -1.34 -4.93
C LEU A 196 7.45 -1.92 -6.30
N PHE A 197 8.03 -1.09 -7.15
CA PHE A 197 8.44 -1.49 -8.48
C PHE A 197 9.88 -1.07 -8.78
N ASN A 198 10.68 -1.98 -9.30
CA ASN A 198 12.01 -1.69 -9.83
C ASN A 198 12.16 -2.42 -11.17
N PRO A 199 12.28 -1.68 -12.29
CA PRO A 199 12.30 -2.27 -13.62
C PRO A 199 13.46 -3.24 -13.85
N GLU A 200 14.55 -3.10 -13.11
CA GLU A 200 15.75 -3.95 -13.26
C GLU A 200 15.66 -5.20 -12.37
N LEU A 201 15.06 -5.10 -11.17
CA LEU A 201 15.09 -6.15 -10.17
C LEU A 201 13.76 -6.89 -10.01
N GLN A 202 12.67 -6.36 -10.57
CA GLN A 202 11.33 -6.94 -10.43
C GLN A 202 11.25 -8.44 -10.84
N TRP A 203 12.11 -8.84 -11.74
CA TRP A 203 12.12 -10.17 -12.34
C TRP A 203 13.21 -11.10 -11.78
N GLN A 204 14.02 -10.61 -10.87
CA GLN A 204 15.06 -11.43 -10.24
C GLN A 204 14.43 -12.38 -9.23
N ARG A 205 14.82 -13.65 -9.32
CA ARG A 205 14.22 -14.73 -8.53
C ARG A 205 14.46 -14.59 -7.02
N PHE A 206 15.59 -14.00 -6.63
CA PHE A 206 16.03 -13.93 -5.23
C PHE A 206 16.13 -12.51 -4.67
N TYR A 207 15.96 -11.49 -5.49
CA TYR A 207 16.09 -10.09 -5.10
C TYR A 207 14.85 -9.32 -5.57
N GLY A 208 13.98 -8.98 -4.62
CA GLY A 208 12.86 -8.08 -4.88
C GLY A 208 13.28 -6.60 -4.83
N PRO A 209 12.38 -5.68 -5.21
CA PRO A 209 12.60 -4.26 -5.07
C PRO A 209 12.70 -3.87 -3.59
N GLY A 210 13.73 -3.08 -3.24
CA GLY A 210 13.95 -2.53 -1.90
C GLY A 210 14.01 -1.00 -1.92
N LEU A 211 13.57 -0.34 -0.85
CA LEU A 211 13.44 1.11 -0.78
C LEU A 211 14.75 1.88 -1.02
N GLY A 212 15.90 1.30 -0.67
CA GLY A 212 17.22 1.92 -0.87
C GLY A 212 17.79 1.84 -2.30
N GLN A 213 17.09 1.16 -3.20
CA GLN A 213 17.57 1.01 -4.58
C GLN A 213 17.24 2.25 -5.41
N LYS A 214 18.23 2.79 -6.15
CA LYS A 214 18.10 4.05 -6.92
C LYS A 214 16.94 4.09 -7.92
N GLN A 215 16.52 2.93 -8.43
CA GLN A 215 15.49 2.83 -9.46
C GLN A 215 14.14 2.36 -8.93
N VAL A 216 14.02 2.23 -7.60
CA VAL A 216 12.76 1.84 -6.99
C VAL A 216 11.74 2.98 -7.10
N GLU A 217 10.53 2.60 -7.41
CA GLU A 217 9.33 3.44 -7.39
C GLU A 217 8.35 2.86 -6.37
N VAL A 218 7.87 3.70 -5.46
CA VAL A 218 6.84 3.34 -4.50
C VAL A 218 5.60 4.15 -4.83
N SER A 219 4.53 3.47 -5.20
CA SER A 219 3.28 4.13 -5.56
C SER A 219 2.09 3.61 -4.77
N MET A 220 1.11 4.49 -4.53
CA MET A 220 -0.17 4.14 -3.92
C MET A 220 -1.25 5.07 -4.46
N PRO A 221 -2.37 4.56 -4.98
CA PRO A 221 -3.53 5.35 -5.29
C PRO A 221 -4.09 5.99 -4.01
N LEU A 222 -4.29 7.30 -4.00
CA LEU A 222 -4.89 8.02 -2.86
C LEU A 222 -6.39 8.27 -3.07
N SER A 223 -6.81 8.27 -4.32
CA SER A 223 -8.20 8.38 -4.77
C SER A 223 -8.32 7.86 -6.20
N PRO A 224 -9.51 7.76 -6.78
CA PRO A 224 -9.68 7.41 -8.20
C PRO A 224 -8.98 8.37 -9.17
N LYS A 225 -8.58 9.56 -8.72
CA LYS A 225 -7.97 10.58 -9.58
C LYS A 225 -6.53 10.93 -9.23
N ILE A 226 -6.05 10.52 -8.08
CA ILE A 226 -4.70 10.88 -7.60
C ILE A 226 -4.01 9.64 -7.06
N SER A 227 -2.78 9.40 -7.52
CA SER A 227 -1.85 8.42 -6.96
C SER A 227 -0.58 9.13 -6.50
N VAL A 228 -0.02 8.74 -5.36
CA VAL A 228 1.29 9.22 -4.93
C VAL A 228 2.39 8.35 -5.53
N LEU A 229 3.53 8.94 -5.82
CA LEU A 229 4.74 8.29 -6.30
C LEU A 229 5.96 8.82 -5.55
N PHE A 230 6.70 7.93 -4.90
CA PHE A 230 8.02 8.21 -4.35
C PHE A 230 9.09 7.59 -5.24
N SER A 231 10.15 8.33 -5.53
CA SER A 231 11.26 7.87 -6.36
C SER A 231 12.56 8.60 -6.03
N TRP A 232 13.70 7.94 -6.21
CA TRP A 232 15.01 8.60 -6.10
C TRP A 232 15.36 9.48 -7.31
N MET A 233 14.53 9.50 -8.34
CA MET A 233 14.76 10.27 -9.55
C MET A 233 14.44 11.76 -9.33
N ASN A 234 15.39 12.66 -9.60
CA ASN A 234 15.31 14.11 -9.33
C ASN A 234 14.20 14.86 -10.08
N ASN A 235 13.65 14.29 -11.14
CA ASN A 235 12.63 14.92 -11.98
C ASN A 235 11.18 14.55 -11.63
N VAL A 236 10.96 13.82 -10.54
CA VAL A 236 9.63 13.35 -10.08
C VAL A 236 9.19 14.22 -8.92
N ARG A 237 8.46 15.33 -9.19
CA ARG A 237 8.00 16.27 -8.15
C ARG A 237 6.67 16.93 -8.53
N GLY A 238 5.86 17.27 -7.53
CA GLY A 238 4.61 18.04 -7.68
C GLY A 238 3.46 17.22 -8.28
N TYR A 239 2.49 17.91 -8.84
CA TYR A 239 1.32 17.28 -9.49
C TYR A 239 1.58 17.10 -10.98
N LEU A 240 1.48 15.87 -11.45
CA LEU A 240 1.79 15.48 -12.82
C LEU A 240 0.55 14.84 -13.47
N GLY A 241 0.06 15.42 -14.55
CA GLY A 241 -0.96 14.78 -15.40
C GLY A 241 -0.38 13.55 -16.10
N ILE A 242 -1.10 12.45 -16.07
CA ILE A 242 -0.72 11.21 -16.74
C ILE A 242 -1.82 10.71 -17.66
N ASP A 243 -1.42 10.01 -18.72
CA ASP A 243 -2.35 9.44 -19.69
C ASP A 243 -3.01 8.16 -19.19
N GLN A 244 -4.04 7.72 -19.91
CA GLN A 244 -4.80 6.51 -19.59
C GLN A 244 -3.94 5.25 -19.57
N ASP A 245 -2.92 5.15 -20.43
CA ASP A 245 -2.07 3.97 -20.49
C ASP A 245 -1.21 3.84 -19.23
N MET A 246 -0.72 4.95 -18.69
CA MET A 246 0.01 4.97 -17.41
C MET A 246 -0.90 4.65 -16.24
N VAL A 247 -2.14 5.15 -16.21
CA VAL A 247 -3.13 4.78 -15.19
C VAL A 247 -3.41 3.27 -15.23
N HIS A 248 -3.55 2.68 -16.43
CA HIS A 248 -3.75 1.23 -16.55
C HIS A 248 -2.54 0.44 -16.05
N GLU A 249 -1.34 0.94 -16.28
CA GLU A 249 -0.11 0.31 -15.79
C GLU A 249 -0.03 0.33 -14.26
N LEU A 250 -0.28 1.46 -13.64
CA LEU A 250 -0.31 1.58 -12.18
C LEU A 250 -1.43 0.72 -11.56
N ASN A 251 -2.60 0.67 -12.19
CA ASN A 251 -3.67 -0.22 -11.76
C ASN A 251 -3.27 -1.71 -11.86
N ARG A 252 -2.46 -2.08 -12.85
CA ARG A 252 -1.92 -3.44 -12.98
C ARG A 252 -0.93 -3.74 -11.85
N HIS A 253 -0.11 -2.77 -11.44
CA HIS A 253 0.75 -2.90 -10.27
C HIS A 253 -0.07 -3.14 -9.00
N VAL A 254 -1.08 -2.30 -8.74
CA VAL A 254 -1.99 -2.45 -7.59
C VAL A 254 -2.66 -3.83 -7.60
N PHE A 255 -3.23 -4.25 -8.74
CA PHE A 255 -3.82 -5.58 -8.87
C PHE A 255 -2.79 -6.70 -8.66
N GLY A 256 -1.58 -6.56 -9.19
CA GLY A 256 -0.48 -7.52 -9.01
C GLY A 256 -0.06 -7.68 -7.55
N HIS A 257 -0.12 -6.61 -6.76
CA HIS A 257 0.24 -6.59 -5.35
C HIS A 257 -0.93 -6.96 -4.42
N SER A 258 -2.19 -6.89 -4.88
CA SER A 258 -3.34 -7.28 -4.07
C SER A 258 -3.20 -8.72 -3.55
N HIS A 259 -3.68 -8.96 -2.34
CA HIS A 259 -3.70 -10.29 -1.73
C HIS A 259 -4.97 -11.05 -2.14
N GLU A 260 -6.12 -10.66 -1.62
CA GLU A 260 -7.42 -11.28 -1.89
C GLU A 260 -8.38 -10.38 -2.65
N TYR A 261 -8.31 -9.05 -2.40
CA TYR A 261 -9.30 -8.11 -2.86
C TYR A 261 -8.70 -6.91 -3.59
N PHE A 262 -9.39 -6.46 -4.63
CA PHE A 262 -9.20 -5.13 -5.18
C PHE A 262 -10.52 -4.35 -5.15
N ILE A 263 -10.41 -3.02 -5.16
CA ILE A 263 -11.50 -2.11 -4.89
C ILE A 263 -11.52 -1.02 -5.95
N THR A 264 -12.72 -0.68 -6.42
CA THR A 264 -12.94 0.35 -7.41
C THR A 264 -14.10 1.26 -7.00
N ASN A 265 -14.15 2.46 -7.58
CA ASN A 265 -15.28 3.38 -7.43
C ASN A 265 -16.41 3.14 -8.47
N SER A 266 -16.35 2.05 -9.22
CA SER A 266 -17.28 1.75 -10.31
C SER A 266 -17.27 0.25 -10.61
N PRO A 267 -18.38 -0.37 -11.05
CA PRO A 267 -18.41 -1.79 -11.39
C PRO A 267 -17.66 -2.13 -12.68
N ARG A 268 -17.19 -1.12 -13.41
CA ARG A 268 -16.55 -1.29 -14.73
C ARG A 268 -15.09 -1.68 -14.59
N LEU A 269 -14.76 -2.91 -14.97
CA LEU A 269 -13.41 -3.44 -14.98
C LEU A 269 -12.76 -3.30 -16.37
N LYS A 270 -11.46 -3.06 -16.40
CA LYS A 270 -10.67 -2.99 -17.64
C LYS A 270 -9.80 -4.25 -17.77
N ARG A 271 -9.93 -5.00 -18.87
CA ARG A 271 -9.15 -6.24 -19.11
C ARG A 271 -7.64 -6.05 -18.97
N ARG A 272 -7.13 -4.85 -19.25
CA ARG A 272 -5.70 -4.50 -19.18
C ARG A 272 -5.13 -4.62 -17.75
N TRP A 273 -5.94 -4.42 -16.70
CA TRP A 273 -5.48 -4.51 -15.30
C TRP A 273 -5.08 -5.94 -14.89
N PHE A 274 -5.67 -6.96 -15.54
CA PHE A 274 -5.52 -8.38 -15.20
C PHE A 274 -4.45 -9.10 -16.02
N ARG A 275 -3.77 -8.40 -16.92
CA ARG A 275 -2.69 -9.02 -17.71
C ARG A 275 -1.49 -9.27 -16.80
N ARG A 276 -1.08 -10.53 -16.68
CA ARG A 276 0.23 -10.85 -16.11
C ARG A 276 1.29 -10.21 -16.99
N TYR A 277 2.35 -9.70 -16.36
CA TYR A 277 3.51 -9.25 -17.11
C TYR A 277 4.06 -10.43 -17.91
N PRO A 278 3.99 -10.44 -19.24
CA PRO A 278 4.85 -11.32 -19.99
C PRO A 278 6.30 -10.82 -19.82
N PHE A 279 7.24 -11.69 -19.98
CA PHE A 279 8.65 -11.36 -20.21
C PHE A 279 8.70 -10.60 -21.55
N ASP A 280 8.38 -9.31 -21.53
CA ASP A 280 8.18 -8.52 -22.75
C ASP A 280 9.23 -7.43 -22.80
N PRO A 281 10.25 -7.55 -23.70
CA PRO A 281 11.21 -6.47 -23.99
C PRO A 281 10.52 -5.16 -24.39
N VAL A 282 9.32 -5.22 -24.98
CA VAL A 282 8.46 -4.07 -25.31
C VAL A 282 8.00 -3.35 -24.05
N PHE A 283 7.87 -4.03 -22.91
CA PHE A 283 7.53 -3.39 -21.63
C PHE A 283 8.63 -2.45 -21.15
N ILE A 284 9.90 -2.87 -21.21
CA ILE A 284 11.06 -2.03 -20.88
C ILE A 284 11.11 -0.82 -21.81
N SER A 285 10.87 -1.03 -23.12
CA SER A 285 10.84 0.08 -24.09
C SER A 285 9.66 1.03 -23.87
N ARG A 286 8.48 0.52 -23.44
CA ARG A 286 7.33 1.36 -23.05
C ARG A 286 7.59 2.16 -21.78
N MET A 287 8.25 1.58 -20.78
CA MET A 287 8.65 2.31 -19.56
C MET A 287 9.63 3.45 -19.90
N VAL A 288 10.61 3.19 -20.76
CA VAL A 288 11.52 4.25 -21.25
C VAL A 288 10.75 5.32 -22.04
N LYS A 289 9.81 4.93 -22.91
CA LYS A 289 8.92 5.87 -23.64
C LYS A 289 7.99 6.63 -22.69
N ASN A 290 7.47 6.00 -21.63
CA ASN A 290 6.63 6.68 -20.65
C ASN A 290 7.44 7.63 -19.74
N LYS A 291 8.70 7.30 -19.42
CA LYS A 291 9.63 8.26 -18.79
C LYS A 291 9.90 9.48 -19.67
N LEU A 292 9.97 9.29 -20.98
CA LEU A 292 10.05 10.39 -21.96
C LEU A 292 8.75 11.19 -22.05
N LYS A 293 7.58 10.55 -22.00
CA LYS A 293 6.27 11.22 -21.98
C LYS A 293 6.06 12.05 -20.70
N LEU A 294 6.51 11.59 -19.53
CA LEU A 294 6.52 12.38 -18.30
C LEU A 294 7.40 13.63 -18.43
N LYS A 295 8.54 13.55 -19.12
CA LYS A 295 9.36 14.73 -19.46
C LYS A 295 8.61 15.73 -20.35
N LEU A 296 7.87 15.23 -21.35
CA LEU A 296 7.09 16.05 -22.28
C LEU A 296 5.84 16.66 -21.64
N ALA A 297 5.13 15.92 -20.76
CA ALA A 297 4.00 16.45 -20.02
C ALA A 297 4.42 17.59 -19.08
N ARG A 298 5.60 17.48 -18.44
CA ARG A 298 6.17 18.53 -17.61
C ARG A 298 6.54 19.78 -18.42
N TRP A 299 7.03 19.62 -19.65
CA TRP A 299 7.34 20.74 -20.56
C TRP A 299 6.06 21.50 -20.94
N ARG A 300 4.97 20.78 -21.26
CA ARG A 300 3.65 21.39 -21.56
C ARG A 300 3.04 22.12 -20.36
N TYR A 301 3.16 21.58 -19.15
CA TYR A 301 2.64 22.23 -17.94
C TYR A 301 3.39 23.51 -17.56
N LYS A 302 4.69 23.61 -17.88
CA LYS A 302 5.51 24.82 -17.66
C LYS A 302 5.23 25.94 -18.65
N HIS A 303 4.65 25.66 -19.82
CA HIS A 303 4.44 26.62 -20.89
C HIS A 303 2.97 26.97 -21.14
N HIS A 304 2.04 26.42 -20.34
CA HIS A 304 0.60 26.71 -20.40
C HIS A 304 -0.01 27.04 -19.04
N ALA A 305 0.82 27.37 -18.01
CA ALA A 305 0.38 27.92 -16.73
C ALA A 305 0.76 29.40 -16.62
#